data_c5cbd447777d244e6918ed1c2caa5fbe
#
_entry.id   c5cbd447777d244e6918ed1c2caa5fbe
#
_cell.length_a   1.000
_cell.length_b   1.000
_cell.length_c   1.000
_cell.angle_alpha   90.00
_cell.angle_beta   90.00
_cell.angle_gamma   90.00
#
_symmetry.space_group_name_H-M   'P 1'
#
loop_
_entity.id
_entity.type
_entity.pdbx_description
1 polymer ?
#
loop_
_entity_poly.entity_id
_entity_poly.type
_entity_poly.pdbx_seq_one_letter_code
_entity_poly.pdbx_strand_id
1 'polypeptide(L)'
;MKKIRQIKSYPVIPRSAEDPANQKGNLKRAQVELKKRFERINKAMKQLVKDQEQYQRVASANKMAFWWPLDSNGERINEVVVNKAYYSYDISTERYDSINSFIEHLLYNELLESLTGQRPNNWFYQSYLSSAYNDAIRDTIQSSKNMAEPSVVGDEIAMMIRQLDADAFNPQQVNALSLVYSRVFNEMKGLTDSMKVDLSETLTRGMASGLGIREITQDVAKRVGVGFSRAQRISRTEILGAYRTAQRDKTRQINEDIYSDSPFVQKQLWFSALAMTSRPHHVAKHGQIYSMQEVEEFYSENGNSINCLCSQSPILVNRKTGEAVMKDLIKKMRQQKDAWRAGVGR
;
A
#
# COMPACT_ATOMS: atom_id res chain seq x y z
N MET A 1 34.54 27.34 -25.55
CA MET A 1 33.53 26.57 -24.77
C MET A 1 32.19 26.71 -25.49
N LYS A 2 31.69 25.67 -26.17
CA LYS A 2 30.34 25.67 -26.75
C LYS A 2 29.34 25.68 -25.60
N LYS A 3 28.46 26.69 -25.51
CA LYS A 3 27.32 26.71 -24.60
C LYS A 3 26.50 25.45 -24.87
N ILE A 4 26.39 24.55 -23.89
CA ILE A 4 25.47 23.41 -23.97
C ILE A 4 24.07 24.02 -24.10
N ARG A 5 23.42 23.79 -25.24
CA ARG A 5 22.01 24.19 -25.43
C ARG A 5 21.18 23.52 -24.33
N GLN A 6 20.42 24.30 -23.59
CA GLN A 6 19.51 23.77 -22.58
C GLN A 6 18.52 22.83 -23.28
N ILE A 7 18.50 21.57 -22.84
CA ILE A 7 17.52 20.59 -23.29
C ILE A 7 16.15 21.12 -22.87
N LYS A 8 15.24 21.29 -23.81
CA LYS A 8 13.86 21.75 -23.55
C LYS A 8 12.93 20.62 -23.06
N SER A 9 13.38 19.36 -23.15
CA SER A 9 12.59 18.19 -22.83
C SER A 9 12.97 17.66 -21.46
N TYR A 10 12.00 17.65 -20.53
CA TYR A 10 12.17 17.13 -19.18
C TYR A 10 11.86 15.61 -19.14
N PRO A 11 12.41 14.85 -18.17
CA PRO A 11 11.90 13.53 -17.89
C PRO A 11 10.40 13.61 -17.55
N VAL A 12 9.70 12.49 -17.55
CA VAL A 12 8.32 12.46 -17.08
C VAL A 12 8.34 12.87 -15.61
N ILE A 13 7.79 14.04 -15.35
CA ILE A 13 7.70 14.61 -14.00
C ILE A 13 6.28 14.44 -13.44
N PRO A 14 6.12 14.45 -12.11
CA PRO A 14 4.81 14.40 -11.49
C PRO A 14 3.87 15.50 -12.01
N ARG A 15 2.63 15.13 -12.32
CA ARG A 15 1.58 16.08 -12.71
C ARG A 15 1.17 16.98 -11.56
N SER A 16 1.30 16.50 -10.33
CA SER A 16 1.13 17.27 -9.10
C SER A 16 2.14 16.87 -8.06
N ALA A 17 2.47 17.74 -7.13
CA ALA A 17 3.36 17.44 -6.01
C ALA A 17 2.82 16.29 -5.13
N GLU A 18 1.50 16.17 -5.00
CA GLU A 18 0.83 15.15 -4.18
C GLU A 18 0.85 13.74 -4.80
N ASP A 19 1.19 13.64 -6.10
CA ASP A 19 1.20 12.38 -6.85
C ASP A 19 2.53 12.19 -7.60
N PRO A 20 3.63 11.99 -6.88
CA PRO A 20 4.96 11.87 -7.49
C PRO A 20 5.12 10.73 -8.48
N ALA A 21 4.29 9.70 -8.38
CA ALA A 21 4.31 8.52 -9.26
C ALA A 21 3.27 8.57 -10.38
N ASN A 22 2.46 9.62 -10.48
CA ASN A 22 1.30 9.69 -11.37
C ASN A 22 0.31 8.51 -11.21
N GLN A 23 0.23 7.92 -10.00
CA GLN A 23 -0.57 6.74 -9.70
C GLN A 23 -1.85 7.04 -8.87
N LYS A 24 -2.18 8.32 -8.63
CA LYS A 24 -3.37 8.71 -7.84
C LYS A 24 -4.66 8.09 -8.37
N GLY A 25 -4.83 8.04 -9.68
CA GLY A 25 -5.98 7.41 -10.33
C GLY A 25 -6.05 5.90 -10.07
N ASN A 26 -4.94 5.20 -10.20
CA ASN A 26 -4.82 3.77 -9.96
C ASN A 26 -5.08 3.44 -8.48
N LEU A 27 -4.46 4.17 -7.56
CA LEU A 27 -4.68 4.06 -6.12
C LEU A 27 -6.13 4.29 -5.73
N LYS A 28 -6.80 5.30 -6.30
CA LYS A 28 -8.21 5.59 -6.04
C LYS A 28 -9.11 4.43 -6.48
N ARG A 29 -8.88 3.85 -7.67
CA ARG A 29 -9.65 2.69 -8.15
C ARG A 29 -9.45 1.48 -7.24
N ALA A 30 -8.22 1.18 -6.83
CA ALA A 30 -7.92 0.10 -5.90
C ALA A 30 -8.62 0.29 -4.54
N GLN A 31 -8.63 1.51 -4.01
CA GLN A 31 -9.32 1.83 -2.76
C GLN A 31 -10.85 1.66 -2.86
N VAL A 32 -11.45 2.05 -3.98
CA VAL A 32 -12.89 1.85 -4.22
C VAL A 32 -13.24 0.36 -4.28
N GLU A 33 -12.43 -0.45 -4.97
CA GLU A 33 -12.65 -1.89 -5.04
C GLU A 33 -12.46 -2.56 -3.67
N LEU A 34 -11.42 -2.21 -2.93
CA LEU A 34 -11.23 -2.65 -1.54
C LEU A 34 -12.44 -2.32 -0.68
N LYS A 35 -12.96 -1.10 -0.76
CA LYS A 35 -14.13 -0.68 0.01
C LYS A 35 -15.34 -1.57 -0.27
N LYS A 36 -15.63 -1.85 -1.53
CA LYS A 36 -16.73 -2.75 -1.93
C LYS A 36 -16.56 -4.16 -1.35
N ARG A 37 -15.35 -4.72 -1.38
CA ARG A 37 -15.03 -6.03 -0.84
C ARG A 37 -15.23 -6.07 0.68
N PHE A 38 -14.74 -5.08 1.39
CA PHE A 38 -14.93 -4.96 2.84
C PHE A 38 -16.39 -4.68 3.24
N GLU A 39 -17.17 -4.00 2.41
CA GLU A 39 -18.62 -3.85 2.61
C GLU A 39 -19.34 -5.21 2.49
N ARG A 40 -18.96 -6.07 1.51
CA ARG A 40 -19.49 -7.44 1.40
C ARG A 40 -19.09 -8.29 2.59
N ILE A 41 -17.82 -8.25 3.04
CA ILE A 41 -17.37 -8.93 4.25
C ILE A 41 -18.20 -8.48 5.46
N ASN A 42 -18.35 -7.19 5.68
CA ASN A 42 -19.10 -6.65 6.81
C ASN A 42 -20.59 -7.07 6.77
N LYS A 43 -21.19 -7.08 5.58
CA LYS A 43 -22.58 -7.53 5.39
C LYS A 43 -22.71 -9.03 5.71
N ALA A 44 -21.82 -9.87 5.21
CA ALA A 44 -21.83 -11.31 5.46
C ALA A 44 -21.58 -11.64 6.94
N MET A 45 -20.64 -10.94 7.59
CA MET A 45 -20.39 -11.10 9.01
C MET A 45 -21.59 -10.68 9.88
N LYS A 46 -22.26 -9.59 9.53
CA LYS A 46 -23.52 -9.18 10.21
C LYS A 46 -24.62 -10.22 10.04
N GLN A 47 -24.72 -10.85 8.89
CA GLN A 47 -25.68 -11.93 8.65
C GLN A 47 -25.31 -13.16 9.48
N LEU A 48 -24.04 -13.56 9.47
CA LEU A 48 -23.54 -14.67 10.31
C LEU A 48 -23.89 -14.48 11.78
N VAL A 49 -23.76 -13.26 12.34
CA VAL A 49 -24.13 -12.97 13.72
C VAL A 49 -25.65 -13.10 13.94
N LYS A 50 -26.46 -12.65 12.99
CA LYS A 50 -27.94 -12.79 13.07
C LYS A 50 -28.39 -14.24 12.97
N ASP A 51 -27.72 -15.05 12.17
CA ASP A 51 -28.06 -16.46 11.96
C ASP A 51 -27.75 -17.32 13.21
N GLN A 52 -27.13 -16.71 14.26
CA GLN A 52 -27.02 -17.32 15.58
C GLN A 52 -28.33 -17.23 16.39
N GLU A 53 -29.49 -17.11 15.74
CA GLU A 53 -30.83 -16.83 16.34
C GLU A 53 -31.37 -17.92 17.29
N GLN A 54 -30.67 -18.99 17.52
CA GLN A 54 -31.02 -19.97 18.57
C GLN A 54 -30.62 -19.51 19.98
N TYR A 55 -30.52 -18.20 20.19
CA TYR A 55 -30.29 -17.68 21.51
C TYR A 55 -31.61 -17.60 22.29
N GLN A 56 -31.70 -18.32 23.37
CA GLN A 56 -32.73 -18.06 24.36
C GLN A 56 -32.26 -16.88 25.23
N ARG A 57 -33.09 -15.87 25.37
CA ARG A 57 -32.89 -14.85 26.39
C ARG A 57 -32.99 -15.56 27.73
N VAL A 58 -31.84 -15.93 28.31
CA VAL A 58 -31.76 -16.47 29.62
C VAL A 58 -32.04 -15.33 30.58
N ALA A 59 -33.29 -15.26 31.05
CA ALA A 59 -33.80 -14.44 32.13
C ALA A 59 -33.17 -13.02 32.21
N SER A 60 -33.97 -11.99 32.26
CA SER A 60 -33.55 -10.76 32.92
C SER A 60 -32.98 -11.23 34.28
N ALA A 61 -31.65 -11.11 34.44
CA ALA A 61 -31.00 -11.61 35.63
C ALA A 61 -31.80 -11.20 36.85
N ASN A 62 -32.35 -12.16 37.50
CA ASN A 62 -32.72 -11.95 38.90
C ASN A 62 -31.48 -11.36 39.52
N LYS A 63 -31.60 -10.12 40.03
CA LYS A 63 -30.59 -9.36 40.75
C LYS A 63 -29.36 -10.20 41.08
N MET A 64 -28.28 -10.12 40.27
CA MET A 64 -27.00 -10.61 40.76
C MET A 64 -26.58 -9.64 41.84
N ALA A 65 -26.83 -10.03 43.09
CA ALA A 65 -26.31 -9.32 44.24
C ALA A 65 -24.80 -9.50 44.25
N PHE A 66 -24.08 -8.51 43.77
CA PHE A 66 -22.64 -8.44 44.05
C PHE A 66 -22.51 -8.07 45.52
N TRP A 67 -21.93 -8.96 46.34
CA TRP A 67 -21.60 -8.67 47.71
C TRP A 67 -20.40 -7.73 47.72
N TRP A 68 -20.67 -6.44 47.88
CA TRP A 68 -19.64 -5.46 48.20
C TRP A 68 -19.24 -5.64 49.68
N PRO A 69 -17.95 -5.47 50.00
CA PRO A 69 -17.57 -5.44 51.41
C PRO A 69 -18.38 -4.38 52.16
N LEU A 70 -18.80 -4.69 53.34
CA LEU A 70 -19.47 -3.76 54.21
C LEU A 70 -18.55 -2.57 54.51
N ASP A 71 -19.10 -1.36 54.66
CA ASP A 71 -18.34 -0.21 55.10
C ASP A 71 -17.87 -0.39 56.54
N SER A 72 -17.13 0.59 57.08
CA SER A 72 -16.65 0.57 58.45
C SER A 72 -17.75 0.54 59.49
N ASN A 73 -19.03 0.77 59.14
CA ASN A 73 -20.21 0.76 59.98
C ASN A 73 -21.05 -0.52 59.83
N GLY A 74 -20.60 -1.45 58.94
CA GLY A 74 -21.32 -2.68 58.65
C GLY A 74 -22.52 -2.51 57.73
N GLU A 75 -22.67 -1.34 57.05
CA GLU A 75 -23.72 -1.10 56.08
C GLU A 75 -23.29 -1.46 54.67
N ARG A 76 -24.25 -1.95 53.85
CA ARG A 76 -24.01 -2.29 52.42
C ARG A 76 -23.79 -1.05 51.60
N ILE A 77 -22.62 -0.89 51.03
CA ILE A 77 -22.29 0.21 50.12
C ILE A 77 -22.92 -0.06 48.75
N ASN A 78 -24.11 0.48 48.50
CA ASN A 78 -24.83 0.52 47.22
C ASN A 78 -25.03 -0.82 46.47
N GLU A 79 -26.27 -1.26 46.37
CA GLU A 79 -26.74 -2.31 45.48
C GLU A 79 -26.78 -1.77 44.04
N VAL A 80 -25.73 -2.02 43.22
CA VAL A 80 -25.77 -1.70 41.78
C VAL A 80 -26.54 -2.80 41.10
N VAL A 81 -27.83 -2.57 40.85
CA VAL A 81 -28.64 -3.47 40.01
C VAL A 81 -28.25 -3.28 38.55
N VAL A 82 -27.36 -4.12 38.04
CA VAL A 82 -27.05 -4.16 36.61
C VAL A 82 -28.10 -5.00 35.88
N ASN A 83 -29.14 -4.36 35.36
CA ASN A 83 -30.11 -4.99 34.46
C ASN A 83 -29.47 -5.26 33.10
N LYS A 84 -28.56 -6.23 33.00
CA LYS A 84 -27.97 -6.66 31.76
C LYS A 84 -28.62 -7.97 31.29
N ALA A 85 -29.22 -7.96 30.13
CA ALA A 85 -29.74 -9.19 29.52
C ALA A 85 -28.57 -10.05 29.06
N TYR A 86 -28.56 -11.33 29.43
CA TYR A 86 -27.63 -12.33 28.97
C TYR A 86 -28.31 -13.22 27.95
N TYR A 87 -27.55 -13.66 26.91
CA TYR A 87 -28.02 -14.56 25.88
C TYR A 87 -27.21 -15.85 25.94
N SER A 88 -27.85 -16.98 25.65
CA SER A 88 -27.19 -18.27 25.51
C SER A 88 -27.08 -18.64 24.04
N TYR A 89 -25.88 -19.04 23.61
CA TYR A 89 -25.57 -19.45 22.27
C TYR A 89 -25.09 -20.89 22.25
N ASP A 90 -25.28 -21.56 21.12
CA ASP A 90 -24.59 -22.82 20.84
C ASP A 90 -23.14 -22.54 20.54
N ILE A 91 -22.24 -22.95 21.44
CA ILE A 91 -20.78 -22.84 21.33
C ILE A 91 -20.12 -24.23 21.25
N SER A 92 -20.83 -25.23 20.73
CA SER A 92 -20.26 -26.57 20.45
C SER A 92 -19.06 -26.47 19.50
N THR A 93 -18.18 -27.47 19.54
CA THR A 93 -17.00 -27.53 18.66
C THR A 93 -17.41 -27.50 17.20
N GLU A 94 -18.46 -28.22 16.84
CA GLU A 94 -18.99 -28.29 15.45
C GLU A 94 -19.46 -26.92 14.99
N ARG A 95 -20.09 -26.15 15.90
CA ARG A 95 -20.54 -24.80 15.57
C ARG A 95 -19.36 -23.84 15.41
N TYR A 96 -18.38 -23.94 16.29
CA TYR A 96 -17.13 -23.17 16.18
C TYR A 96 -16.40 -23.44 14.88
N ASP A 97 -16.25 -24.70 14.49
CA ASP A 97 -15.58 -25.08 13.23
C ASP A 97 -16.35 -24.59 12.00
N SER A 98 -17.69 -24.65 12.05
CA SER A 98 -18.54 -24.11 10.99
C SER A 98 -18.37 -22.59 10.82
N ILE A 99 -18.34 -21.84 11.93
CA ILE A 99 -18.10 -20.39 11.94
C ILE A 99 -16.71 -20.06 11.36
N ASN A 100 -15.67 -20.76 11.81
CA ASN A 100 -14.32 -20.56 11.34
C ASN A 100 -14.18 -20.83 9.84
N SER A 101 -14.78 -21.92 9.36
CA SER A 101 -14.78 -22.30 7.95
C SER A 101 -15.51 -21.26 7.10
N PHE A 102 -16.63 -20.75 7.58
CA PHE A 102 -17.36 -19.67 6.88
C PHE A 102 -16.53 -18.40 6.78
N ILE A 103 -15.93 -17.95 7.90
CA ILE A 103 -15.10 -16.73 7.93
C ILE A 103 -13.88 -16.88 7.00
N GLU A 104 -13.21 -18.04 7.06
CA GLU A 104 -12.09 -18.34 6.17
C GLU A 104 -12.50 -18.27 4.71
N HIS A 105 -13.54 -19.00 4.32
CA HIS A 105 -14.03 -19.02 2.95
C HIS A 105 -14.41 -17.61 2.45
N LEU A 106 -15.13 -16.84 3.28
CA LEU A 106 -15.51 -15.47 2.99
C LEU A 106 -14.28 -14.58 2.72
N LEU A 107 -13.30 -14.60 3.61
CA LEU A 107 -12.12 -13.75 3.52
C LEU A 107 -11.21 -14.16 2.35
N TYR A 108 -10.99 -15.46 2.15
CA TYR A 108 -10.21 -15.95 1.02
C TYR A 108 -10.85 -15.60 -0.31
N ASN A 109 -12.17 -15.75 -0.43
CA ASN A 109 -12.88 -15.39 -1.65
C ASN A 109 -12.84 -13.89 -1.93
N GLU A 110 -13.09 -13.06 -0.93
CA GLU A 110 -13.14 -11.59 -1.12
C GLU A 110 -11.76 -10.94 -1.27
N LEU A 111 -10.74 -11.41 -0.57
CA LEU A 111 -9.43 -10.75 -0.55
C LEU A 111 -8.38 -11.42 -1.44
N LEU A 112 -8.40 -12.74 -1.56
CA LEU A 112 -7.39 -13.48 -2.32
C LEU A 112 -7.89 -14.03 -3.64
N GLU A 113 -9.22 -14.20 -3.81
CA GLU A 113 -9.84 -14.91 -4.93
C GLU A 113 -9.25 -16.31 -5.13
N SER A 114 -8.90 -16.98 -4.04
CA SER A 114 -8.29 -18.30 -4.03
C SER A 114 -8.88 -19.16 -2.91
N LEU A 115 -9.52 -20.25 -3.28
CA LEU A 115 -10.05 -21.23 -2.34
C LEU A 115 -9.01 -22.27 -1.92
N THR A 116 -7.91 -22.40 -2.66
CA THR A 116 -6.95 -23.50 -2.53
C THR A 116 -5.55 -23.08 -2.08
N GLY A 117 -5.34 -21.78 -1.79
CA GLY A 117 -4.01 -21.23 -1.47
C GLY A 117 -3.03 -21.24 -2.65
N GLN A 118 -3.45 -21.71 -3.84
CA GLN A 118 -2.69 -21.50 -5.07
C GLN A 118 -2.75 -20.03 -5.48
N ARG A 119 -1.69 -19.56 -6.13
CA ARG A 119 -1.58 -18.15 -6.56
C ARG A 119 -2.42 -17.91 -7.80
N PRO A 120 -3.68 -17.45 -7.69
CA PRO A 120 -4.45 -17.09 -8.86
C PRO A 120 -4.03 -15.71 -9.36
N ASN A 121 -4.33 -15.45 -10.61
CA ASN A 121 -4.38 -14.07 -11.12
C ASN A 121 -5.51 -13.32 -10.42
N ASN A 122 -5.24 -12.77 -9.25
CA ASN A 122 -6.26 -12.08 -8.48
C ASN A 122 -6.50 -10.65 -8.99
N TRP A 123 -7.62 -10.10 -8.59
CA TRP A 123 -8.09 -8.76 -8.95
C TRP A 123 -7.06 -7.65 -8.70
N PHE A 124 -6.30 -7.75 -7.59
CA PHE A 124 -5.35 -6.72 -7.20
C PHE A 124 -4.12 -6.72 -8.10
N TYR A 125 -3.60 -7.92 -8.40
CA TYR A 125 -2.48 -8.08 -9.31
C TYR A 125 -2.81 -7.61 -10.73
N GLN A 126 -3.87 -8.16 -11.33
CA GLN A 126 -4.20 -7.87 -12.73
C GLN A 126 -4.54 -6.41 -12.97
N SER A 127 -5.37 -5.83 -12.10
CA SER A 127 -5.92 -4.50 -12.34
C SER A 127 -5.03 -3.36 -11.86
N TYR A 128 -4.21 -3.58 -10.83
CA TYR A 128 -3.52 -2.48 -10.15
C TYR A 128 -2.00 -2.63 -10.12
N LEU A 129 -1.46 -3.80 -9.80
CA LEU A 129 -0.02 -4.00 -9.79
C LEU A 129 0.57 -4.02 -11.19
N SER A 130 0.00 -4.81 -12.11
CA SER A 130 0.43 -4.85 -13.51
C SER A 130 0.32 -3.48 -14.18
N SER A 131 -0.78 -2.75 -13.91
CA SER A 131 -0.95 -1.39 -14.43
C SER A 131 0.16 -0.47 -13.95
N ALA A 132 0.44 -0.44 -12.65
CA ALA A 132 1.49 0.41 -12.09
C ALA A 132 2.88 0.04 -12.61
N TYR A 133 3.16 -1.25 -12.76
CA TYR A 133 4.41 -1.75 -13.31
C TYR A 133 4.61 -1.31 -14.77
N ASN A 134 3.59 -1.47 -15.59
CA ASN A 134 3.62 -1.09 -17.02
C ASN A 134 3.70 0.44 -17.19
N ASP A 135 2.97 1.21 -16.39
CA ASP A 135 3.05 2.67 -16.40
C ASP A 135 4.48 3.13 -16.10
N ALA A 136 5.16 2.50 -15.13
CA ALA A 136 6.54 2.83 -14.79
C ALA A 136 7.52 2.57 -15.94
N ILE A 137 7.34 1.47 -16.67
CA ILE A 137 8.15 1.17 -17.88
C ILE A 137 7.94 2.23 -18.94
N ARG A 138 6.68 2.58 -19.23
CA ARG A 138 6.34 3.63 -20.21
C ARG A 138 6.92 4.99 -19.80
N ASP A 139 6.75 5.39 -18.56
CA ASP A 139 7.28 6.65 -18.02
C ASP A 139 8.81 6.69 -18.09
N THR A 140 9.48 5.57 -17.79
CA THR A 140 10.94 5.46 -17.86
C THR A 140 11.44 5.58 -19.29
N ILE A 141 10.85 4.86 -20.24
CA ILE A 141 11.21 4.94 -21.67
C ILE A 141 10.91 6.34 -22.21
N GLN A 142 9.76 6.91 -21.87
CA GLN A 142 9.41 8.26 -22.30
C GLN A 142 10.37 9.31 -21.73
N SER A 143 10.76 9.16 -20.45
CA SER A 143 11.78 10.02 -19.82
C SER A 143 13.10 9.92 -20.57
N SER A 144 13.53 8.71 -20.89
CA SER A 144 14.77 8.46 -21.66
C SER A 144 14.70 9.11 -23.04
N LYS A 145 13.58 8.93 -23.76
CA LYS A 145 13.34 9.58 -25.07
C LYS A 145 13.39 11.10 -24.99
N ASN A 146 12.78 11.68 -23.97
CA ASN A 146 12.78 13.13 -23.77
C ASN A 146 14.17 13.70 -23.48
N MET A 147 15.07 12.93 -22.89
CA MET A 147 16.42 13.35 -22.53
C MET A 147 17.48 13.02 -23.60
N ALA A 148 17.17 12.15 -24.56
CA ALA A 148 18.12 11.69 -25.58
C ALA A 148 18.22 12.67 -26.75
N GLU A 149 18.75 13.87 -26.49
CA GLU A 149 19.01 14.85 -27.53
C GLU A 149 20.34 14.54 -28.23
N PRO A 150 20.39 14.41 -29.56
CA PRO A 150 21.61 14.04 -30.32
C PRO A 150 22.82 14.94 -30.00
N SER A 151 22.58 16.22 -29.79
CA SER A 151 23.63 17.20 -29.43
C SER A 151 24.26 16.95 -28.03
N VAL A 152 23.63 16.12 -27.21
CA VAL A 152 24.10 15.77 -25.86
C VAL A 152 24.66 14.36 -25.80
N VAL A 153 23.88 13.36 -26.25
CA VAL A 153 24.23 11.94 -26.13
C VAL A 153 24.87 11.34 -27.40
N GLY A 154 24.86 12.07 -28.52
CA GLY A 154 25.27 11.59 -29.84
C GLY A 154 24.11 10.96 -30.61
N ASP A 155 24.29 10.91 -31.95
CA ASP A 155 23.22 10.45 -32.86
C ASP A 155 22.88 8.97 -32.66
N GLU A 156 23.88 8.13 -32.45
CA GLU A 156 23.73 6.68 -32.27
C GLU A 156 22.89 6.36 -31.04
N ILE A 157 23.26 6.89 -29.87
CA ILE A 157 22.52 6.70 -28.62
C ILE A 157 21.10 7.26 -28.72
N ALA A 158 20.94 8.45 -29.30
CA ALA A 158 19.64 9.05 -29.52
C ALA A 158 18.73 8.18 -30.40
N MET A 159 19.28 7.55 -31.43
CA MET A 159 18.56 6.62 -32.29
C MET A 159 18.14 5.35 -31.51
N MET A 160 19.06 4.72 -30.80
CA MET A 160 18.76 3.53 -29.97
C MET A 160 17.65 3.80 -28.95
N ILE A 161 17.71 4.92 -28.24
CA ILE A 161 16.68 5.32 -27.28
C ILE A 161 15.33 5.55 -27.97
N ARG A 162 15.29 6.14 -29.16
CA ARG A 162 14.03 6.35 -29.92
C ARG A 162 13.36 5.05 -30.33
N GLN A 163 14.15 3.99 -30.58
CA GLN A 163 13.65 2.66 -30.94
C GLN A 163 13.13 1.84 -29.76
N LEU A 164 13.34 2.27 -28.51
CA LEU A 164 12.79 1.58 -27.34
C LEU A 164 11.28 1.47 -27.45
N ASP A 165 10.78 0.24 -27.30
CA ASP A 165 9.36 -0.06 -27.27
C ASP A 165 8.91 -0.31 -25.84
N ALA A 166 7.86 0.39 -25.42
CA ALA A 166 7.30 0.26 -24.07
C ALA A 166 6.43 -0.99 -23.93
N ASP A 167 5.93 -1.53 -25.01
CA ASP A 167 5.05 -2.70 -25.03
C ASP A 167 5.83 -4.02 -25.25
N ALA A 168 7.14 -3.94 -25.54
CA ALA A 168 8.00 -5.10 -25.64
C ALA A 168 8.32 -5.67 -24.24
N PHE A 169 7.57 -6.68 -23.82
CA PHE A 169 7.85 -7.45 -22.63
C PHE A 169 9.03 -8.39 -22.86
N ASN A 170 10.07 -8.25 -22.04
CA ASN A 170 11.14 -9.24 -22.01
C ASN A 170 10.91 -10.25 -20.84
N PRO A 171 11.53 -11.45 -20.90
CA PRO A 171 11.39 -12.47 -19.84
C PRO A 171 11.80 -11.98 -18.44
N GLN A 172 12.78 -11.10 -18.35
CA GLN A 172 13.24 -10.52 -17.07
C GLN A 172 12.15 -9.68 -16.41
N GLN A 173 11.41 -8.89 -17.19
CA GLN A 173 10.28 -8.09 -16.69
C GLN A 173 9.14 -8.98 -16.19
N VAL A 174 8.85 -10.08 -16.88
CA VAL A 174 7.85 -11.07 -16.46
C VAL A 174 8.24 -11.69 -15.12
N ASN A 175 9.52 -12.09 -14.97
CA ASN A 175 10.03 -12.66 -13.73
C ASN A 175 9.99 -11.64 -12.58
N ALA A 176 10.42 -10.39 -12.82
CA ALA A 176 10.38 -9.34 -11.81
C ALA A 176 8.94 -9.05 -11.36
N LEU A 177 7.99 -8.97 -12.29
CA LEU A 177 6.57 -8.80 -11.96
C LEU A 177 6.02 -9.97 -11.16
N SER A 178 6.44 -11.21 -11.46
CA SER A 178 6.04 -12.42 -10.72
C SER A 178 6.57 -12.42 -9.28
N LEU A 179 7.78 -11.90 -9.04
CA LEU A 179 8.33 -11.74 -7.69
C LEU A 179 7.57 -10.69 -6.88
N VAL A 180 7.25 -9.54 -7.49
CA VAL A 180 6.42 -8.50 -6.87
C VAL A 180 5.06 -9.09 -6.50
N TYR A 181 4.44 -9.83 -7.40
CA TYR A 181 3.17 -10.50 -7.15
C TYR A 181 3.23 -11.48 -5.97
N SER A 182 4.27 -12.32 -5.94
CA SER A 182 4.44 -13.30 -4.86
C SER A 182 4.52 -12.64 -3.49
N ARG A 183 5.27 -11.54 -3.37
CA ARG A 183 5.37 -10.78 -2.13
C ARG A 183 4.01 -10.21 -1.73
N VAL A 184 3.33 -9.56 -2.65
CA VAL A 184 2.02 -8.93 -2.40
C VAL A 184 0.97 -9.95 -2.00
N PHE A 185 0.97 -11.12 -2.65
CA PHE A 185 0.07 -12.21 -2.28
C PHE A 185 0.31 -12.66 -0.83
N ASN A 186 1.56 -12.81 -0.41
CA ASN A 186 1.90 -13.19 0.96
C ASN A 186 1.47 -12.10 1.98
N GLU A 187 1.62 -10.82 1.66
CA GLU A 187 1.15 -9.72 2.52
C GLU A 187 -0.38 -9.74 2.67
N MET A 188 -1.11 -9.92 1.58
CA MET A 188 -2.57 -10.02 1.61
C MET A 188 -3.04 -11.29 2.32
N LYS A 189 -2.33 -12.42 2.15
CA LYS A 189 -2.61 -13.66 2.87
C LYS A 189 -2.41 -13.47 4.37
N GLY A 190 -1.31 -12.88 4.80
CA GLY A 190 -1.05 -12.58 6.21
C GLY A 190 -2.11 -11.68 6.85
N LEU A 191 -2.62 -10.69 6.09
CA LEU A 191 -3.78 -9.89 6.51
C LEU A 191 -5.03 -10.76 6.68
N THR A 192 -5.32 -11.61 5.70
CA THR A 192 -6.50 -12.48 5.67
C THR A 192 -6.50 -13.45 6.85
N ASP A 193 -5.36 -14.09 7.11
CA ASP A 193 -5.17 -15.03 8.22
C ASP A 193 -5.33 -14.32 9.59
N SER A 194 -4.76 -13.12 9.73
CA SER A 194 -4.94 -12.29 10.95
C SER A 194 -6.41 -11.90 11.15
N MET A 195 -7.11 -11.49 10.10
CA MET A 195 -8.52 -11.13 10.18
C MET A 195 -9.40 -12.33 10.52
N LYS A 196 -9.10 -13.52 10.00
CA LYS A 196 -9.80 -14.77 10.36
C LYS A 196 -9.77 -14.97 11.88
N VAL A 197 -8.58 -14.91 12.48
CA VAL A 197 -8.41 -15.08 13.92
C VAL A 197 -9.18 -14.00 14.69
N ASP A 198 -8.96 -12.72 14.35
CA ASP A 198 -9.60 -11.59 15.03
C ASP A 198 -11.14 -11.64 15.00
N LEU A 199 -11.72 -12.03 13.86
CA LEU A 199 -13.17 -12.11 13.68
C LEU A 199 -13.76 -13.32 14.42
N SER A 200 -13.10 -14.48 14.32
CA SER A 200 -13.52 -15.70 15.01
C SER A 200 -13.50 -15.51 16.54
N GLU A 201 -12.39 -14.98 17.07
CA GLU A 201 -12.29 -14.69 18.52
C GLU A 201 -13.30 -13.66 18.98
N THR A 202 -13.53 -12.60 18.22
CA THR A 202 -14.49 -11.56 18.60
C THR A 202 -15.90 -12.12 18.66
N LEU A 203 -16.29 -12.92 17.67
CA LEU A 203 -17.60 -13.52 17.62
C LEU A 203 -17.79 -14.55 18.76
N THR A 204 -16.89 -15.50 18.90
CA THR A 204 -16.99 -16.56 19.91
C THR A 204 -16.89 -16.03 21.33
N ARG A 205 -16.03 -15.05 21.58
CA ARG A 205 -15.95 -14.37 22.88
C ARG A 205 -17.26 -13.64 23.22
N GLY A 206 -17.84 -12.94 22.25
CA GLY A 206 -19.14 -12.27 22.42
C GLY A 206 -20.25 -13.26 22.77
N MET A 207 -20.30 -14.40 22.07
CA MET A 207 -21.25 -15.49 22.34
C MET A 207 -21.02 -16.11 23.73
N ALA A 208 -19.78 -16.47 24.05
CA ALA A 208 -19.43 -17.07 25.34
C ALA A 208 -19.70 -16.11 26.54
N SER A 209 -19.58 -14.79 26.31
CA SER A 209 -19.89 -13.77 27.30
C SER A 209 -21.38 -13.43 27.39
N GLY A 210 -22.24 -14.08 26.61
CA GLY A 210 -23.69 -13.82 26.59
C GLY A 210 -24.06 -12.41 26.10
N LEU A 211 -23.25 -11.80 25.25
CA LEU A 211 -23.55 -10.47 24.69
C LEU A 211 -24.72 -10.55 23.71
N GLY A 212 -25.48 -9.45 23.60
CA GLY A 212 -26.54 -9.36 22.59
C GLY A 212 -26.00 -9.25 21.15
N ILE A 213 -26.81 -9.68 20.19
CA ILE A 213 -26.46 -9.62 18.74
C ILE A 213 -25.99 -8.22 18.32
N ARG A 214 -26.60 -7.16 18.85
CA ARG A 214 -26.20 -5.77 18.56
C ARG A 214 -24.77 -5.47 19.00
N GLU A 215 -24.41 -5.88 20.21
CA GLU A 215 -23.06 -5.67 20.78
C GLU A 215 -22.02 -6.46 19.99
N ILE A 216 -22.27 -7.75 19.74
CA ILE A 216 -21.41 -8.62 18.93
C ILE A 216 -21.21 -8.03 17.52
N THR A 217 -22.31 -7.59 16.88
CA THR A 217 -22.26 -6.98 15.53
C THR A 217 -21.41 -5.72 15.51
N GLN A 218 -21.48 -4.89 16.56
CA GLN A 218 -20.66 -3.67 16.66
C GLN A 218 -19.18 -4.00 16.79
N ASP A 219 -18.84 -4.98 17.62
CA ASP A 219 -17.44 -5.37 17.84
C ASP A 219 -16.83 -6.05 16.60
N VAL A 220 -17.57 -6.91 15.94
CA VAL A 220 -17.18 -7.50 14.66
C VAL A 220 -16.96 -6.40 13.60
N ALA A 221 -17.87 -5.42 13.50
CA ALA A 221 -17.73 -4.31 12.56
C ALA A 221 -16.49 -3.45 12.81
N LYS A 222 -16.11 -3.24 14.06
CA LYS A 222 -14.85 -2.55 14.42
C LYS A 222 -13.63 -3.34 13.90
N ARG A 223 -13.60 -4.66 14.05
CA ARG A 223 -12.49 -5.51 13.56
C ARG A 223 -12.39 -5.49 12.03
N VAL A 224 -13.52 -5.57 11.34
CA VAL A 224 -13.56 -5.40 9.87
C VAL A 224 -12.98 -4.04 9.47
N GLY A 225 -13.29 -2.96 10.18
CA GLY A 225 -12.76 -1.62 9.95
C GLY A 225 -11.23 -1.52 10.14
N VAL A 226 -10.68 -2.21 11.14
CA VAL A 226 -9.22 -2.32 11.35
C VAL A 226 -8.56 -3.05 10.17
N GLY A 227 -9.13 -4.18 9.73
CA GLY A 227 -8.67 -4.92 8.57
C GLY A 227 -8.69 -4.08 7.29
N PHE A 228 -9.74 -3.31 7.06
CA PHE A 228 -9.84 -2.39 5.92
C PHE A 228 -8.72 -1.34 5.90
N SER A 229 -8.45 -0.71 7.03
CA SER A 229 -7.38 0.28 7.16
C SER A 229 -6.00 -0.32 6.88
N ARG A 230 -5.78 -1.56 7.29
CA ARG A 230 -4.54 -2.31 7.01
C ARG A 230 -4.44 -2.66 5.52
N ALA A 231 -5.51 -3.13 4.90
CA ALA A 231 -5.57 -3.43 3.47
C ALA A 231 -5.29 -2.20 2.60
N GLN A 232 -5.80 -1.03 2.99
CA GLN A 232 -5.51 0.23 2.29
C GLN A 232 -4.02 0.60 2.33
N ARG A 233 -3.36 0.40 3.47
CA ARG A 233 -1.90 0.65 3.60
C ARG A 233 -1.09 -0.33 2.76
N ILE A 234 -1.42 -1.61 2.77
CA ILE A 234 -0.80 -2.64 1.93
C ILE A 234 -0.97 -2.25 0.46
N SER A 235 -2.20 -1.99 0.03
CA SER A 235 -2.50 -1.62 -1.36
C SER A 235 -1.66 -0.43 -1.85
N ARG A 236 -1.57 0.64 -1.07
CA ARG A 236 -0.76 1.81 -1.42
C ARG A 236 0.73 1.47 -1.47
N THR A 237 1.23 0.76 -0.49
CA THR A 237 2.64 0.38 -0.40
C THR A 237 3.05 -0.45 -1.62
N GLU A 238 2.22 -1.42 -1.98
CA GLU A 238 2.54 -2.38 -3.03
C GLU A 238 2.37 -1.82 -4.45
N ILE A 239 1.33 -1.03 -4.71
CA ILE A 239 1.15 -0.36 -6.02
C ILE A 239 2.34 0.58 -6.29
N LEU A 240 2.71 1.42 -5.32
CA LEU A 240 3.84 2.33 -5.48
C LEU A 240 5.19 1.61 -5.45
N GLY A 241 5.28 0.50 -4.70
CA GLY A 241 6.44 -0.40 -4.71
C GLY A 241 6.67 -1.01 -6.09
N ALA A 242 5.63 -1.54 -6.73
CA ALA A 242 5.70 -2.11 -8.06
C ALA A 242 6.14 -1.06 -9.11
N TYR A 243 5.56 0.14 -9.06
CA TYR A 243 5.95 1.25 -9.93
C TYR A 243 7.44 1.59 -9.78
N ARG A 244 7.91 1.81 -8.55
CA ARG A 244 9.31 2.17 -8.26
C ARG A 244 10.30 1.08 -8.66
N THR A 245 9.97 -0.18 -8.45
CA THR A 245 10.80 -1.32 -8.84
C THR A 245 10.92 -1.40 -10.36
N ALA A 246 9.81 -1.36 -11.07
CA ALA A 246 9.81 -1.39 -12.54
C ALA A 246 10.61 -0.25 -13.16
N GLN A 247 10.49 0.94 -12.59
CA GLN A 247 11.23 2.12 -13.04
C GLN A 247 12.75 1.94 -12.87
N ARG A 248 13.20 1.46 -11.69
CA ARG A 248 14.63 1.22 -11.45
C ARG A 248 15.19 0.13 -12.34
N ASP A 249 14.47 -0.98 -12.50
CA ASP A 249 14.93 -2.11 -13.31
C ASP A 249 15.01 -1.72 -14.77
N LYS A 250 14.03 -0.97 -15.27
CA LYS A 250 14.08 -0.47 -16.65
C LYS A 250 15.20 0.57 -16.86
N THR A 251 15.45 1.44 -15.88
CA THR A 251 16.57 2.39 -15.94
C THR A 251 17.91 1.64 -15.94
N ARG A 252 18.05 0.58 -15.10
CA ARG A 252 19.24 -0.26 -15.06
C ARG A 252 19.50 -0.92 -16.43
N GLN A 253 18.47 -1.52 -16.99
CA GLN A 253 18.51 -2.14 -18.30
C GLN A 253 18.96 -1.14 -19.40
N ILE A 254 18.36 0.05 -19.45
CA ILE A 254 18.75 1.09 -20.43
C ILE A 254 20.22 1.52 -20.24
N ASN A 255 20.69 1.59 -19.00
CA ASN A 255 22.10 1.91 -18.74
C ASN A 255 23.05 0.82 -19.23
N GLU A 256 22.70 -0.44 -19.05
CA GLU A 256 23.49 -1.59 -19.47
C GLU A 256 23.49 -1.72 -21.01
N ASP A 257 22.31 -1.62 -21.62
CA ASP A 257 22.15 -1.89 -23.05
C ASP A 257 22.61 -0.71 -23.93
N ILE A 258 22.47 0.54 -23.44
CA ILE A 258 22.63 1.73 -24.33
C ILE A 258 23.71 2.69 -23.80
N TYR A 259 23.84 2.85 -22.49
CA TYR A 259 24.77 3.82 -21.90
C TYR A 259 26.06 3.19 -21.35
N SER A 260 26.34 1.91 -21.60
CA SER A 260 27.53 1.21 -21.07
C SER A 260 28.83 1.98 -21.33
N ASP A 261 29.06 2.39 -22.58
CA ASP A 261 30.27 3.10 -23.02
C ASP A 261 30.09 4.62 -23.13
N SER A 262 28.93 5.12 -22.73
CA SER A 262 28.61 6.54 -22.81
C SER A 262 29.27 7.35 -21.69
N PRO A 263 29.67 8.61 -21.95
CA PRO A 263 30.06 9.55 -20.88
C PRO A 263 28.88 9.91 -19.97
N PHE A 264 27.68 9.47 -20.30
CA PHE A 264 26.46 9.69 -19.51
C PHE A 264 25.93 8.40 -18.91
N VAL A 265 25.13 8.54 -17.86
CA VAL A 265 24.40 7.47 -17.19
C VAL A 265 23.09 8.02 -16.66
N GLN A 266 22.04 7.22 -16.66
CA GLN A 266 20.80 7.59 -15.97
C GLN A 266 20.90 7.23 -14.50
N LYS A 267 20.56 8.19 -13.63
CA LYS A 267 20.37 8.04 -12.19
C LYS A 267 18.93 8.36 -11.83
N GLN A 268 18.59 8.34 -10.55
CA GLN A 268 17.23 8.53 -10.03
C GLN A 268 17.09 9.92 -9.38
N LEU A 269 16.30 10.81 -9.95
CA LEU A 269 15.91 12.07 -9.36
C LEU A 269 14.73 11.84 -8.40
N TRP A 270 14.85 12.24 -7.15
CA TRP A 270 13.88 11.96 -6.10
C TRP A 270 12.77 13.02 -6.04
N PHE A 271 11.51 12.57 -6.11
CA PHE A 271 10.30 13.36 -5.91
C PHE A 271 9.61 12.96 -4.60
N SER A 272 9.53 13.88 -3.64
CA SER A 272 8.68 13.72 -2.45
C SER A 272 7.31 14.34 -2.72
N ALA A 273 6.25 13.79 -2.12
CA ALA A 273 4.90 14.33 -2.23
C ALA A 273 4.74 15.72 -1.62
N LEU A 274 5.67 16.16 -0.76
CA LEU A 274 5.62 17.47 -0.07
C LEU A 274 4.28 17.72 0.66
N ALA A 275 3.58 16.65 1.07
CA ALA A 275 2.37 16.75 1.88
C ALA A 275 2.73 17.11 3.32
N MET A 276 1.79 17.69 4.07
CA MET A 276 1.99 18.03 5.49
C MET A 276 2.34 16.80 6.35
N THR A 277 1.88 15.62 5.94
CA THR A 277 2.18 14.33 6.59
C THR A 277 3.44 13.66 6.06
N SER A 278 4.18 14.30 5.15
CA SER A 278 5.42 13.72 4.61
C SER A 278 6.50 13.66 5.68
N ARG A 279 7.18 12.50 5.78
CA ARG A 279 8.29 12.31 6.71
C ARG A 279 9.45 13.24 6.37
N PRO A 280 10.03 14.00 7.32
CA PRO A 280 11.06 15.00 7.04
C PRO A 280 12.28 14.45 6.28
N HIS A 281 12.74 13.24 6.60
CA HIS A 281 13.87 12.60 5.91
C HIS A 281 13.54 12.18 4.46
N HIS A 282 12.26 11.92 4.12
CA HIS A 282 11.82 11.75 2.75
C HIS A 282 11.79 13.07 1.98
N VAL A 283 11.34 14.15 2.62
CA VAL A 283 11.35 15.49 2.03
C VAL A 283 12.77 15.98 1.80
N ALA A 284 13.71 15.67 2.70
CA ALA A 284 15.12 16.04 2.54
C ALA A 284 15.72 15.54 1.22
N LYS A 285 15.23 14.41 0.71
CA LYS A 285 15.68 13.82 -0.56
C LYS A 285 15.10 14.51 -1.81
N HIS A 286 14.07 15.35 -1.68
CA HIS A 286 13.43 16.02 -2.83
C HIS A 286 14.43 16.85 -3.63
N GLY A 287 14.51 16.60 -4.94
CA GLY A 287 15.46 17.25 -5.86
C GLY A 287 16.90 16.78 -5.70
N GLN A 288 17.16 15.66 -5.02
CA GLN A 288 18.46 15.00 -4.97
C GLN A 288 18.49 13.82 -5.96
N ILE A 289 19.70 13.45 -6.38
CA ILE A 289 19.98 12.41 -7.35
C ILE A 289 20.66 11.26 -6.64
N TYR A 290 20.17 10.04 -6.89
CA TYR A 290 20.66 8.80 -6.29
C TYR A 290 20.95 7.76 -7.37
N SER A 291 21.82 6.79 -7.09
CA SER A 291 21.92 5.54 -7.83
C SER A 291 20.66 4.68 -7.59
N MET A 292 20.43 3.67 -8.43
CA MET A 292 19.38 2.69 -8.21
C MET A 292 19.58 1.94 -6.89
N GLN A 293 20.82 1.59 -6.57
CA GLN A 293 21.18 0.89 -5.33
C GLN A 293 20.86 1.73 -4.08
N GLU A 294 21.25 3.00 -4.02
CA GLU A 294 20.94 3.89 -2.90
C GLU A 294 19.42 4.05 -2.68
N VAL A 295 18.62 4.02 -3.76
CA VAL A 295 17.16 4.05 -3.66
C VAL A 295 16.62 2.72 -3.10
N GLU A 296 17.17 1.59 -3.51
CA GLU A 296 16.80 0.26 -3.00
C GLU A 296 17.12 0.13 -1.51
N GLU A 297 18.32 0.49 -1.11
CA GLU A 297 18.77 0.48 0.28
C GLU A 297 17.84 1.34 1.16
N PHE A 298 17.55 2.57 0.73
CA PHE A 298 16.63 3.44 1.47
C PHE A 298 15.24 2.81 1.69
N TYR A 299 14.68 2.16 0.67
CA TYR A 299 13.34 1.57 0.79
C TYR A 299 13.33 0.21 1.50
N SER A 300 14.47 -0.46 1.63
CA SER A 300 14.59 -1.72 2.38
C SER A 300 14.64 -1.51 3.89
N GLU A 301 15.02 -0.30 4.33
CA GLU A 301 15.28 0.01 5.73
C GLU A 301 14.12 0.73 6.41
N ASN A 302 14.01 0.56 7.73
CA ASN A 302 13.20 1.37 8.65
C ASN A 302 11.72 1.58 8.21
N GLY A 303 11.18 0.69 7.39
CA GLY A 303 9.81 0.82 6.87
C GLY A 303 9.61 2.04 5.97
N ASN A 304 10.68 2.54 5.33
CA ASN A 304 10.64 3.72 4.47
C ASN A 304 9.71 3.55 3.26
N SER A 305 9.51 2.31 2.79
CA SER A 305 8.57 1.99 1.71
C SER A 305 7.11 2.06 2.14
N ILE A 306 6.81 1.83 3.44
CA ILE A 306 5.44 1.68 3.94
C ILE A 306 4.67 2.99 3.82
N ASN A 307 3.54 2.93 3.13
CA ASN A 307 2.62 4.07 2.93
C ASN A 307 3.29 5.34 2.34
N CYS A 308 4.42 5.18 1.64
CA CYS A 308 5.22 6.26 1.10
C CYS A 308 4.71 6.68 -0.28
N LEU A 309 4.48 7.98 -0.48
CA LEU A 309 4.07 8.56 -1.77
C LEU A 309 5.24 9.02 -2.64
N CYS A 310 6.48 9.01 -2.14
CA CYS A 310 7.64 9.42 -2.94
C CYS A 310 7.81 8.52 -4.16
N SER A 311 8.33 9.09 -5.22
CA SER A 311 8.72 8.39 -6.43
C SER A 311 10.07 8.92 -6.93
N GLN A 312 10.59 8.32 -7.97
CA GLN A 312 11.78 8.77 -8.65
C GLN A 312 11.46 8.95 -10.14
N SER A 313 12.35 9.61 -10.88
CA SER A 313 12.34 9.64 -12.33
C SER A 313 13.78 9.55 -12.83
N PRO A 314 14.04 8.86 -13.95
CA PRO A 314 15.36 8.83 -14.53
C PRO A 314 15.86 10.25 -14.84
N ILE A 315 17.12 10.52 -14.57
CA ILE A 315 17.79 11.76 -14.95
C ILE A 315 19.18 11.46 -15.52
N LEU A 316 19.54 12.13 -16.60
CA LEU A 316 20.81 11.95 -17.26
C LEU A 316 21.92 12.73 -16.51
N VAL A 317 23.01 12.05 -16.19
CA VAL A 317 24.15 12.57 -15.42
C VAL A 317 25.45 12.27 -16.18
N ASN A 318 26.34 13.22 -16.24
CA ASN A 318 27.68 13.01 -16.79
C ASN A 318 28.52 12.19 -15.79
N ARG A 319 29.09 11.06 -16.23
CA ARG A 319 29.88 10.15 -15.37
C ARG A 319 31.12 10.80 -14.77
N LYS A 320 31.78 11.71 -15.49
CA LYS A 320 33.02 12.33 -15.05
C LYS A 320 32.80 13.48 -14.08
N THR A 321 31.79 14.32 -14.35
CA THR A 321 31.54 15.53 -13.53
C THR A 321 30.51 15.31 -12.44
N GLY A 322 29.71 14.25 -12.51
CA GLY A 322 28.56 14.02 -11.61
C GLY A 322 27.39 14.99 -11.83
N GLU A 323 27.50 15.88 -12.83
CA GLU A 323 26.48 16.90 -13.07
C GLU A 323 25.32 16.36 -13.90
N ALA A 324 24.10 16.68 -13.46
CA ALA A 324 22.90 16.41 -14.23
C ALA A 324 22.75 17.40 -15.40
N VAL A 325 22.23 16.90 -16.51
CA VAL A 325 21.98 17.73 -17.70
C VAL A 325 20.89 18.79 -17.45
N MET A 326 19.98 18.55 -16.50
CA MET A 326 18.84 19.42 -16.21
C MET A 326 18.98 20.15 -14.87
N LYS A 327 19.91 21.09 -14.80
CA LYS A 327 20.18 21.88 -13.57
C LYS A 327 18.99 22.74 -13.13
N ASP A 328 18.19 23.24 -14.08
CA ASP A 328 17.05 24.12 -13.75
C ASP A 328 15.91 23.38 -13.04
N LEU A 329 15.63 22.12 -13.46
CA LEU A 329 14.64 21.29 -12.77
C LEU A 329 15.04 21.07 -11.31
N ILE A 330 16.29 20.69 -11.07
CA ILE A 330 16.82 20.44 -9.72
C ILE A 330 16.74 21.71 -8.86
N LYS A 331 17.08 22.86 -9.43
CA LYS A 331 16.97 24.17 -8.75
C LYS A 331 15.53 24.45 -8.33
N LYS A 332 14.56 24.26 -9.23
CA LYS A 332 13.13 24.42 -8.94
C LYS A 332 12.67 23.48 -7.82
N MET A 333 13.09 22.23 -7.84
CA MET A 333 12.74 21.24 -6.81
C MET A 333 13.32 21.62 -5.44
N ARG A 334 14.54 22.16 -5.38
CA ARG A 334 15.12 22.67 -4.14
C ARG A 334 14.28 23.82 -3.57
N GLN A 335 13.85 24.75 -4.41
CA GLN A 335 12.95 25.84 -4.00
C GLN A 335 11.62 25.32 -3.44
N GLN A 336 11.03 24.29 -4.06
CA GLN A 336 9.81 23.64 -3.55
C GLN A 336 10.03 23.01 -2.17
N LYS A 337 11.18 22.36 -1.96
CA LYS A 337 11.56 21.81 -0.66
C LYS A 337 11.70 22.86 0.41
N ASP A 338 12.36 23.98 0.08
CA ASP A 338 12.58 25.09 1.03
C ASP A 338 11.25 25.79 1.38
N ALA A 339 10.36 25.96 0.40
CA ALA A 339 8.99 26.47 0.62
C ALA A 339 8.19 25.54 1.55
N TRP A 340 8.29 24.22 1.37
CA TRP A 340 7.63 23.26 2.25
C TRP A 340 8.15 23.37 3.70
N ARG A 341 9.48 23.47 3.88
CA ARG A 341 10.09 23.65 5.21
C ARG A 341 9.62 24.92 5.89
N ALA A 342 9.51 26.02 5.15
CA ALA A 342 8.99 27.30 5.66
C ALA A 342 7.50 27.24 6.02
N GLY A 343 6.71 26.42 5.31
CA GLY A 343 5.28 26.23 5.54
C GLY A 343 4.95 25.32 6.73
N VAL A 344 5.78 24.32 7.01
CA VAL A 344 5.59 23.37 8.13
C VAL A 344 6.09 23.95 9.45
N GLY A 345 6.96 24.97 9.41
CA GLY A 345 7.44 25.69 10.59
C GLY A 345 6.44 26.75 11.11
N ARG A 346 5.25 26.83 10.56
CA ARG A 346 4.13 27.68 11.00
C ARG A 346 3.00 26.81 11.50
#